data_a2ddc43e18f3867c5140fccdb01b0451
#
_entry.id   a2ddc43e18f3867c5140fccdb01b0451
#
_cell.length_a   1.000
_cell.length_b   1.000
_cell.length_c   1.000
_cell.angle_alpha   90.00
_cell.angle_beta   90.00
_cell.angle_gamma   90.00
#
_symmetry.space_group_name_H-M   'P 1'
#
loop_
_entity.id
_entity.type
_entity.pdbx_description
1 polymer ?
#
loop_
_entity_poly.entity_id
_entity_poly.type
_entity_poly.pdbx_seq_one_letter_code
_entity_poly.pdbx_strand_id
1 'polypeptide(L)'
;MKKIFLLFTVLVGLGAAAQTTDNKKKDWSKIDLSGRPKDHFMIQYGADSWTGRPDSVRTGNGFSRHFNFYVMFDKPFKNNKKLSLAYGAGIGSSNIFFDNVNVNIKSNAGRLPFTIADSLNHFDKFKVTNIFLEIPVELRYYSNPENPAKSWKFAIGAKIGTLLRTHTKGKNLVDKNGQTVYGNSFVQKEVTKKYFNGTPIALTGRIGYGIIGLQGSYQFTSVLK
;
A
#
# COMPACT_ATOMS: atom_id res chain seq x y z
N MET A 1 -1.92 -4.91 -22.98
CA MET A 1 -0.58 -5.47 -22.71
C MET A 1 0.56 -4.77 -23.46
N LYS A 2 0.37 -4.19 -24.65
CA LYS A 2 1.47 -3.53 -25.41
C LYS A 2 1.95 -2.17 -24.86
N LYS A 3 1.15 -1.46 -24.06
CA LYS A 3 1.51 -0.12 -23.52
C LYS A 3 2.40 -0.15 -22.28
N ILE A 4 2.44 -1.26 -21.55
CA ILE A 4 3.30 -1.41 -20.35
C ILE A 4 4.75 -1.71 -20.77
N PHE A 5 4.95 -2.35 -21.91
CA PHE A 5 6.29 -2.69 -22.42
C PHE A 5 7.05 -1.43 -22.88
N LEU A 6 6.36 -0.42 -23.37
CA LEU A 6 6.96 0.83 -23.86
C LEU A 6 7.50 1.69 -22.68
N LEU A 7 6.85 1.65 -21.53
CA LEU A 7 7.29 2.40 -20.34
C LEU A 7 8.56 1.80 -19.72
N PHE A 8 8.73 0.48 -19.83
CA PHE A 8 9.90 -0.22 -19.33
C PHE A 8 11.15 0.01 -20.20
N THR A 9 10.98 0.15 -21.51
CA THR A 9 12.09 0.40 -22.46
C THR A 9 12.63 1.82 -22.34
N VAL A 10 11.82 2.82 -22.01
CA VAL A 10 12.27 4.20 -21.79
C VAL A 10 13.09 4.34 -20.50
N LEU A 11 12.77 3.57 -19.46
CA LEU A 11 13.53 3.58 -18.19
C LEU A 11 14.91 2.92 -18.30
N VAL A 12 15.10 1.97 -19.21
CA VAL A 12 16.40 1.32 -19.45
C VAL A 12 17.33 2.21 -20.27
N GLY A 13 16.78 3.06 -21.16
CA GLY A 13 17.55 3.96 -22.02
C GLY A 13 18.21 5.13 -21.29
N LEU A 14 17.69 5.57 -20.15
CA LEU A 14 18.22 6.69 -19.37
C LEU A 14 19.42 6.31 -18.46
N GLY A 15 19.66 5.01 -18.26
CA GLY A 15 20.79 4.50 -17.47
C GLY A 15 22.13 4.47 -18.20
N ALA A 16 22.14 4.59 -19.52
CA ALA A 16 23.36 4.42 -20.34
C ALA A 16 24.19 5.72 -20.51
N ALA A 17 23.65 6.88 -20.17
CA ALA A 17 24.32 8.18 -20.38
C ALA A 17 25.17 8.68 -19.20
N ALA A 18 25.29 7.92 -18.11
CA ALA A 18 25.99 8.35 -16.89
C ALA A 18 27.32 7.61 -16.66
N GLN A 19 28.00 7.17 -17.72
CA GLN A 19 29.32 6.53 -17.58
C GLN A 19 30.37 7.35 -18.29
N THR A 20 30.91 8.35 -17.60
CA THR A 20 32.28 8.81 -17.83
C THR A 20 32.91 9.21 -16.51
N THR A 21 34.08 8.68 -16.32
CA THR A 21 35.24 9.09 -15.54
C THR A 21 35.52 8.40 -14.21
N ASP A 22 36.73 7.86 -14.24
CA ASP A 22 37.64 7.48 -13.16
C ASP A 22 37.31 6.17 -12.41
N ASN A 23 37.77 5.09 -13.01
CA ASN A 23 37.64 3.71 -12.52
C ASN A 23 38.69 3.33 -11.48
N LYS A 24 38.77 4.01 -10.35
CA LYS A 24 39.19 3.32 -9.12
C LYS A 24 37.96 2.60 -8.58
N LYS A 25 37.87 1.31 -8.83
CA LYS A 25 36.79 0.46 -8.25
C LYS A 25 36.85 0.58 -6.73
N LYS A 26 35.96 1.40 -6.17
CA LYS A 26 35.84 1.56 -4.71
C LYS A 26 35.50 0.21 -4.11
N ASP A 27 36.32 -0.26 -3.17
CA ASP A 27 36.06 -1.52 -2.45
C ASP A 27 34.95 -1.28 -1.41
N TRP A 28 33.74 -1.65 -1.79
CA TRP A 28 32.54 -1.44 -0.97
C TRP A 28 32.47 -2.33 0.28
N SER A 29 33.41 -3.30 0.45
CA SER A 29 33.51 -4.12 1.64
C SER A 29 34.18 -3.38 2.82
N LYS A 30 35.09 -2.42 2.48
CA LYS A 30 35.90 -1.69 3.47
C LYS A 30 35.28 -0.37 3.97
N ILE A 31 34.05 -0.07 3.53
CA ILE A 31 33.40 1.17 3.93
C ILE A 31 32.94 1.09 5.40
N ASP A 32 33.23 2.15 6.14
CA ASP A 32 32.67 2.34 7.48
C ASP A 32 31.24 2.87 7.37
N LEU A 33 30.28 2.11 7.90
CA LEU A 33 28.88 2.46 8.02
C LEU A 33 28.46 2.72 9.47
N SER A 34 29.39 2.99 10.36
CA SER A 34 29.10 3.22 11.79
C SER A 34 28.12 4.40 12.00
N GLY A 35 28.24 5.43 11.18
CA GLY A 35 27.34 6.60 11.18
C GLY A 35 26.01 6.41 10.47
N ARG A 36 25.76 5.25 9.85
CA ARG A 36 24.49 4.99 9.17
C ARG A 36 23.41 4.54 10.15
N PRO A 37 22.25 5.22 10.20
CA PRO A 37 21.12 4.75 10.99
C PRO A 37 20.72 3.33 10.60
N LYS A 38 20.62 2.43 11.58
CA LYS A 38 20.22 1.02 11.39
C LYS A 38 18.71 0.85 11.44
N ASP A 39 18.01 1.80 12.02
CA ASP A 39 16.58 1.86 12.20
C ASP A 39 16.00 3.15 11.63
N HIS A 40 14.81 3.10 11.16
CA HIS A 40 14.08 4.26 10.65
C HIS A 40 12.58 4.02 10.60
N PHE A 41 11.85 5.12 10.64
CA PHE A 41 10.42 5.11 10.38
C PHE A 41 10.15 5.17 8.89
N MET A 42 9.19 4.38 8.43
CA MET A 42 8.71 4.40 7.07
C MET A 42 7.22 4.73 7.06
N ILE A 43 6.88 5.86 6.45
CA ILE A 43 5.51 6.32 6.28
C ILE A 43 5.15 6.18 4.81
N GLN A 44 4.00 5.59 4.52
CA GLN A 44 3.49 5.40 3.17
C GLN A 44 2.06 5.91 3.07
N TYR A 45 1.80 6.66 2.02
CA TYR A 45 0.46 7.08 1.64
C TYR A 45 0.30 6.91 0.14
N GLY A 46 -0.79 6.32 -0.30
CA GLY A 46 -0.99 6.06 -1.72
C GLY A 46 -2.42 5.64 -2.04
N ALA A 47 -2.64 5.36 -3.32
CA ALA A 47 -3.91 4.89 -3.84
C ALA A 47 -3.98 3.35 -3.82
N ASP A 48 -5.16 2.83 -3.46
CA ASP A 48 -5.48 1.41 -3.53
C ASP A 48 -6.42 1.14 -4.71
N SER A 49 -6.20 0.01 -5.37
CA SER A 49 -7.11 -0.51 -6.38
C SER A 49 -7.48 -1.95 -6.04
N TRP A 50 -8.77 -2.24 -6.00
CA TRP A 50 -9.26 -3.60 -5.77
C TRP A 50 -9.48 -4.30 -7.11
N THR A 51 -8.59 -5.24 -7.43
CA THR A 51 -8.67 -6.08 -8.62
C THR A 51 -9.51 -7.35 -8.35
N GLY A 52 -10.15 -7.90 -9.40
CA GLY A 52 -10.97 -9.11 -9.27
C GLY A 52 -12.31 -8.91 -8.55
N ARG A 53 -12.77 -7.68 -8.41
CA ARG A 53 -14.13 -7.38 -7.93
C ARG A 53 -15.17 -7.72 -9.01
N PRO A 54 -16.42 -8.04 -8.63
CA PRO A 54 -17.51 -8.15 -9.59
C PRO A 54 -17.71 -6.83 -10.36
N ASP A 55 -18.09 -6.89 -11.65
CA ASP A 55 -18.27 -5.71 -12.50
C ASP A 55 -19.36 -4.75 -11.98
N SER A 56 -20.35 -5.29 -11.25
CA SER A 56 -21.39 -4.51 -10.57
C SER A 56 -20.88 -3.69 -9.38
N VAL A 57 -19.70 -4.02 -8.85
CA VAL A 57 -19.12 -3.32 -7.70
C VAL A 57 -18.23 -2.20 -8.19
N ARG A 58 -18.74 -0.98 -8.18
CA ARG A 58 -17.97 0.22 -8.51
C ARG A 58 -17.25 0.72 -7.26
N THR A 59 -15.93 0.83 -7.35
CA THR A 59 -15.15 1.59 -6.37
C THR A 59 -15.20 3.05 -6.82
N GLY A 60 -15.69 3.92 -5.93
CA GLY A 60 -16.08 5.29 -6.28
C GLY A 60 -14.95 6.16 -6.81
N ASN A 61 -15.34 7.28 -7.42
CA ASN A 61 -14.45 8.34 -7.91
C ASN A 61 -13.58 8.98 -6.82
N GLY A 62 -13.80 8.66 -5.55
CA GLY A 62 -12.90 8.98 -4.46
C GLY A 62 -11.75 7.98 -4.42
N PHE A 63 -10.53 8.46 -4.42
CA PHE A 63 -9.34 7.65 -4.27
C PHE A 63 -9.45 6.69 -3.09
N SER A 64 -9.62 5.39 -3.38
CA SER A 64 -9.32 4.38 -2.38
C SER A 64 -7.85 4.53 -2.00
N ARG A 65 -7.56 4.58 -0.72
CA ARG A 65 -6.25 5.00 -0.24
C ARG A 65 -5.78 4.18 0.94
N HIS A 66 -4.47 4.00 1.01
CA HIS A 66 -3.82 3.41 2.17
C HIS A 66 -2.95 4.43 2.91
N PHE A 67 -2.77 4.13 4.17
CA PHE A 67 -1.78 4.77 5.02
C PHE A 67 -1.10 3.68 5.83
N ASN A 68 0.24 3.62 5.74
CA ASN A 68 1.02 2.64 6.48
C ASN A 68 2.13 3.33 7.26
N PHE A 69 2.40 2.81 8.43
CA PHE A 69 3.49 3.23 9.31
C PHE A 69 4.26 2.01 9.78
N TYR A 70 5.58 1.99 9.55
CA TYR A 70 6.45 0.90 9.96
C TYR A 70 7.68 1.40 10.70
N VAL A 71 8.13 0.60 11.65
CA VAL A 71 9.47 0.67 12.23
C VAL A 71 10.31 -0.37 11.51
N MET A 72 11.39 0.08 10.85
CA MET A 72 12.23 -0.76 10.01
C MET A 72 13.65 -0.80 10.54
N PHE A 73 14.24 -1.98 10.50
CA PHE A 73 15.64 -2.23 10.80
C PHE A 73 16.37 -2.58 9.51
N ASP A 74 17.55 -2.01 9.29
CA ASP A 74 18.31 -2.17 8.06
C ASP A 74 19.69 -2.77 8.39
N LYS A 75 19.96 -3.98 7.84
CA LYS A 75 21.19 -4.72 8.08
C LYS A 75 21.99 -4.85 6.78
N PRO A 76 23.05 -4.05 6.59
CA PRO A 76 23.93 -4.16 5.42
C PRO A 76 24.65 -5.50 5.36
N PHE A 77 24.84 -6.05 4.15
CA PHE A 77 25.65 -7.24 3.96
C PHE A 77 27.13 -6.94 4.17
N LYS A 78 27.86 -7.89 4.77
CA LYS A 78 29.29 -7.74 5.04
C LYS A 78 30.11 -7.57 3.76
N ASN A 79 29.83 -8.36 2.75
CA ASN A 79 30.60 -8.41 1.50
C ASN A 79 30.22 -7.30 0.50
N ASN A 80 29.03 -6.75 0.59
CA ASN A 80 28.57 -5.67 -0.28
C ASN A 80 27.69 -4.68 0.50
N LYS A 81 28.29 -3.60 0.91
CA LYS A 81 27.63 -2.55 1.72
C LYS A 81 26.53 -1.79 0.95
N LYS A 82 26.48 -1.92 -0.39
CA LYS A 82 25.38 -1.38 -1.20
C LYS A 82 24.08 -2.16 -1.03
N LEU A 83 24.18 -3.42 -0.62
CA LEU A 83 23.02 -4.27 -0.37
C LEU A 83 22.74 -4.36 1.12
N SER A 84 21.48 -4.39 1.48
CA SER A 84 21.05 -4.62 2.86
C SER A 84 19.73 -5.41 2.89
N LEU A 85 19.56 -6.16 3.97
CA LEU A 85 18.29 -6.77 4.32
C LEU A 85 17.60 -5.86 5.33
N ALA A 86 16.39 -5.41 4.99
CA ALA A 86 15.56 -4.64 5.89
C ALA A 86 14.32 -5.45 6.29
N TYR A 87 13.96 -5.35 7.56
CA TYR A 87 12.77 -5.98 8.11
C TYR A 87 12.17 -5.07 9.17
N GLY A 88 10.90 -5.25 9.46
CA GLY A 88 10.24 -4.39 10.43
C GLY A 88 8.86 -4.87 10.80
N ALA A 89 8.15 -4.03 11.52
CA ALA A 89 6.76 -4.22 11.85
C ALA A 89 6.03 -2.88 11.83
N GLY A 90 4.73 -2.92 11.59
CA GLY A 90 3.94 -1.71 11.58
C GLY A 90 2.47 -1.94 11.33
N ILE A 91 1.75 -0.85 11.17
CA ILE A 91 0.30 -0.84 10.95
C ILE A 91 0.01 -0.31 9.55
N GLY A 92 -0.76 -1.08 8.80
CA GLY A 92 -1.32 -0.69 7.51
C GLY A 92 -2.82 -0.47 7.62
N SER A 93 -3.32 0.56 6.95
CA SER A 93 -4.76 0.86 6.84
C SER A 93 -5.12 1.05 5.39
N SER A 94 -5.99 0.20 4.85
CA SER A 94 -6.56 0.31 3.52
C SER A 94 -8.00 0.75 3.59
N ASN A 95 -8.36 1.79 2.83
CA ASN A 95 -9.68 2.39 2.78
C ASN A 95 -10.22 2.29 1.35
N ILE A 96 -11.15 1.40 1.12
CA ILE A 96 -11.82 1.22 -0.17
C ILE A 96 -13.14 1.98 -0.15
N PHE A 97 -13.26 2.96 -1.04
CA PHE A 97 -14.48 3.73 -1.22
C PHE A 97 -15.35 3.08 -2.28
N PHE A 98 -16.64 3.03 -2.03
CA PHE A 98 -17.64 2.46 -2.94
C PHE A 98 -18.53 3.59 -3.47
N ASP A 99 -18.94 3.45 -4.72
CA ASP A 99 -19.84 4.36 -5.40
C ASP A 99 -21.15 3.65 -5.68
N ASN A 100 -22.23 4.17 -5.13
CA ASN A 100 -23.58 3.61 -5.26
C ASN A 100 -23.68 2.11 -4.89
N VAL A 101 -22.85 1.66 -3.94
CA VAL A 101 -22.86 0.28 -3.44
C VAL A 101 -22.80 0.29 -1.92
N ASN A 102 -23.75 -0.38 -1.31
CA ASN A 102 -23.74 -0.67 0.11
C ASN A 102 -23.16 -2.08 0.35
N VAL A 103 -22.33 -2.20 1.36
CA VAL A 103 -21.70 -3.47 1.76
C VAL A 103 -22.20 -3.83 3.16
N ASN A 104 -23.03 -4.86 3.25
CA ASN A 104 -23.55 -5.30 4.54
C ASN A 104 -22.61 -6.33 5.18
N ILE A 105 -21.65 -5.84 5.96
CA ILE A 105 -20.70 -6.70 6.66
C ILE A 105 -21.32 -7.46 7.85
N LYS A 106 -22.48 -7.05 8.32
CA LYS A 106 -23.23 -7.70 9.41
C LYS A 106 -24.18 -8.81 8.96
N SER A 107 -24.32 -9.03 7.65
CA SER A 107 -25.15 -10.08 7.09
C SER A 107 -24.80 -11.46 7.61
N ASN A 108 -25.80 -12.35 7.67
CA ASN A 108 -25.61 -13.77 7.95
C ASN A 108 -25.40 -14.62 6.69
N ALA A 109 -25.36 -14.01 5.50
CA ALA A 109 -25.11 -14.71 4.24
C ALA A 109 -23.72 -15.39 4.24
N GLY A 110 -23.57 -16.43 3.43
CA GLY A 110 -22.30 -17.16 3.28
C GLY A 110 -21.24 -16.36 2.53
N ARG A 111 -21.64 -15.33 1.77
CA ARG A 111 -20.74 -14.39 1.04
C ARG A 111 -21.11 -12.98 1.40
N LEU A 112 -20.13 -12.07 1.30
CA LEU A 112 -20.35 -10.65 1.55
C LEU A 112 -21.37 -10.07 0.55
N PRO A 113 -22.54 -9.58 1.00
CA PRO A 113 -23.51 -8.99 0.09
C PRO A 113 -23.08 -7.59 -0.33
N PHE A 114 -23.11 -7.36 -1.64
CA PHE A 114 -23.02 -6.06 -2.25
C PHE A 114 -24.41 -5.73 -2.82
N THR A 115 -25.03 -4.68 -2.30
CA THR A 115 -26.30 -4.18 -2.80
C THR A 115 -26.05 -2.87 -3.50
N ILE A 116 -26.52 -2.75 -4.74
CA ILE A 116 -26.54 -1.46 -5.42
C ILE A 116 -27.35 -0.53 -4.52
N ALA A 117 -26.81 0.64 -4.21
CA ALA A 117 -27.51 1.62 -3.44
C ALA A 117 -28.82 1.96 -4.16
N ASP A 118 -29.90 1.53 -3.56
CA ASP A 118 -31.22 1.62 -4.19
C ASP A 118 -31.64 3.07 -4.27
N SER A 119 -32.57 3.31 -5.20
CA SER A 119 -33.20 4.59 -5.43
C SER A 119 -33.92 5.22 -4.23
N LEU A 120 -34.05 4.47 -3.11
CA LEU A 120 -34.74 4.97 -1.93
C LEU A 120 -33.83 5.74 -0.97
N ASN A 121 -32.80 5.07 -0.43
CA ASN A 121 -31.85 5.69 0.50
C ASN A 121 -30.43 5.14 0.29
N HIS A 122 -29.45 6.02 0.24
CA HIS A 122 -28.04 5.63 0.09
C HIS A 122 -27.10 6.57 0.86
N PHE A 123 -25.90 6.11 1.18
CA PHE A 123 -24.90 6.97 1.77
C PHE A 123 -24.19 7.79 0.69
N ASP A 124 -24.10 9.10 0.86
CA ASP A 124 -23.31 10.01 0.04
C ASP A 124 -21.83 9.56 -0.03
N LYS A 125 -21.31 9.07 1.09
CA LYS A 125 -19.95 8.50 1.17
C LYS A 125 -19.96 7.19 1.93
N PHE A 126 -19.56 6.12 1.26
CA PHE A 126 -19.45 4.80 1.87
C PHE A 126 -18.06 4.18 1.65
N LYS A 127 -17.48 3.64 2.71
CA LYS A 127 -16.19 2.96 2.63
C LYS A 127 -16.10 1.74 3.53
N VAL A 128 -15.24 0.80 3.13
CA VAL A 128 -14.71 -0.27 3.96
C VAL A 128 -13.27 0.05 4.32
N THR A 129 -12.93 -0.08 5.59
CA THR A 129 -11.59 0.12 6.11
C THR A 129 -11.08 -1.17 6.73
N ASN A 130 -9.93 -1.65 6.27
CA ASN A 130 -9.18 -2.76 6.84
C ASN A 130 -7.93 -2.24 7.52
N ILE A 131 -7.67 -2.68 8.74
CA ILE A 131 -6.48 -2.34 9.52
C ILE A 131 -5.71 -3.62 9.78
N PHE A 132 -4.42 -3.63 9.43
CA PHE A 132 -3.53 -4.77 9.54
C PHE A 132 -2.33 -4.45 10.43
N LEU A 133 -1.88 -5.44 11.18
CA LEU A 133 -0.50 -5.50 11.66
C LEU A 133 0.31 -6.19 10.56
N GLU A 134 1.39 -5.59 10.11
CA GLU A 134 2.18 -6.06 8.97
C GLU A 134 3.66 -6.18 9.33
N ILE A 135 4.31 -7.19 8.74
CA ILE A 135 5.75 -7.43 8.85
C ILE A 135 6.32 -7.38 7.43
N PRO A 136 6.91 -6.25 7.02
CA PRO A 136 7.64 -6.14 5.75
C PRO A 136 9.06 -6.71 5.88
N VAL A 137 9.53 -7.35 4.80
CA VAL A 137 10.92 -7.75 4.60
C VAL A 137 11.35 -7.31 3.20
N GLU A 138 12.45 -6.59 3.11
CA GLU A 138 12.92 -5.98 1.87
C GLU A 138 14.42 -6.24 1.65
N LEU A 139 14.79 -6.58 0.43
CA LEU A 139 16.16 -6.47 -0.06
C LEU A 139 16.34 -5.07 -0.64
N ARG A 140 17.29 -4.32 -0.13
CA ARG A 140 17.55 -2.93 -0.50
C ARG A 140 18.89 -2.77 -1.17
N TYR A 141 18.93 -1.93 -2.18
CA TYR A 141 20.14 -1.45 -2.83
C TYR A 141 20.28 0.05 -2.66
N TYR A 142 21.49 0.50 -2.33
CA TYR A 142 21.87 1.91 -2.22
C TYR A 142 22.97 2.24 -3.20
N SER A 143 22.80 3.26 -4.03
CA SER A 143 23.86 3.72 -4.94
C SER A 143 25.06 4.27 -4.16
N ASN A 144 24.79 4.95 -3.06
CA ASN A 144 25.80 5.44 -2.10
C ASN A 144 25.42 5.05 -0.66
N PRO A 145 25.97 3.96 -0.13
CA PRO A 145 25.63 3.49 1.21
C PRO A 145 26.24 4.35 2.34
N GLU A 146 27.28 5.15 2.06
CA GLU A 146 27.88 6.09 3.04
C GLU A 146 26.96 7.27 3.33
N ASN A 147 26.23 7.73 2.30
CA ASN A 147 25.29 8.84 2.45
C ASN A 147 23.91 8.46 1.90
N PRO A 148 23.08 7.75 2.68
CA PRO A 148 21.74 7.35 2.26
C PRO A 148 20.81 8.52 1.93
N ALA A 149 21.05 9.72 2.48
CA ALA A 149 20.25 10.90 2.20
C ALA A 149 20.49 11.48 0.79
N LYS A 150 21.64 11.15 0.17
CA LYS A 150 22.00 11.55 -1.20
C LYS A 150 22.23 10.30 -2.08
N SER A 151 21.37 9.33 -1.98
CA SER A 151 21.49 8.02 -2.65
C SER A 151 20.20 7.64 -3.34
N TRP A 152 20.32 7.05 -4.54
CA TRP A 152 19.25 6.27 -5.12
C TRP A 152 19.07 4.99 -4.34
N LYS A 153 17.82 4.64 -4.09
CA LYS A 153 17.41 3.47 -3.31
C LYS A 153 16.44 2.64 -4.13
N PHE A 154 16.73 1.36 -4.20
CA PHE A 154 15.84 0.38 -4.79
C PHE A 154 15.54 -0.66 -3.74
N ALA A 155 14.31 -1.11 -3.66
CA ALA A 155 13.94 -2.19 -2.77
C ALA A 155 12.95 -3.12 -3.46
N ILE A 156 13.11 -4.40 -3.23
CA ILE A 156 12.13 -5.43 -3.56
C ILE A 156 11.89 -6.25 -2.31
N GLY A 157 10.65 -6.60 -2.05
CA GLY A 157 10.33 -7.31 -0.82
C GLY A 157 8.96 -7.94 -0.82
N ALA A 158 8.62 -8.48 0.32
CA ALA A 158 7.30 -9.00 0.62
C ALA A 158 6.84 -8.50 1.99
N LYS A 159 5.54 -8.46 2.17
CA LYS A 159 4.94 -8.22 3.48
C LYS A 159 3.86 -9.24 3.75
N ILE A 160 3.82 -9.70 4.99
CA ILE A 160 2.74 -10.52 5.53
C ILE A 160 2.06 -9.73 6.65
N GLY A 161 0.75 -9.88 6.76
CA GLY A 161 0.00 -9.18 7.79
C GLY A 161 -1.02 -10.06 8.48
N THR A 162 -1.58 -9.51 9.56
CA THR A 162 -2.78 -10.05 10.19
C THR A 162 -3.83 -8.97 10.33
N LEU A 163 -5.09 -9.32 10.04
CA LEU A 163 -6.21 -8.39 10.08
C LEU A 163 -6.59 -8.09 11.53
N LEU A 164 -6.33 -6.87 11.98
CA LEU A 164 -6.71 -6.39 13.31
C LEU A 164 -8.18 -6.00 13.37
N ARG A 165 -8.63 -5.25 12.36
CA ARG A 165 -9.99 -4.69 12.37
C ARG A 165 -10.49 -4.44 10.95
N THR A 166 -11.78 -4.74 10.71
CA THR A 166 -12.52 -4.26 9.55
C THR A 166 -13.75 -3.50 10.00
N HIS A 167 -14.04 -2.40 9.33
CA HIS A 167 -15.26 -1.65 9.57
C HIS A 167 -15.75 -0.96 8.30
N THR A 168 -17.06 -0.81 8.19
CA THR A 168 -17.70 0.11 7.24
C THR A 168 -17.92 1.45 7.87
N LYS A 169 -17.96 2.50 7.06
CA LYS A 169 -18.36 3.84 7.46
C LYS A 169 -19.17 4.48 6.35
N GLY A 170 -20.47 4.63 6.59
CA GLY A 170 -21.39 5.44 5.81
C GLY A 170 -21.53 6.82 6.41
N LYS A 171 -21.52 7.86 5.59
CA LYS A 171 -21.76 9.24 5.99
C LYS A 171 -22.90 9.80 5.18
N ASN A 172 -23.73 10.63 5.82
CA ASN A 172 -24.83 11.34 5.22
C ASN A 172 -25.76 10.40 4.43
N LEU A 173 -26.78 9.85 5.11
CA LEU A 173 -27.79 9.04 4.46
C LEU A 173 -28.74 9.98 3.72
N VAL A 174 -28.82 9.85 2.41
CA VAL A 174 -29.67 10.65 1.54
C VAL A 174 -30.76 9.81 0.88
N ASP A 175 -31.91 10.41 0.62
CA ASP A 175 -32.99 9.80 -0.13
C ASP A 175 -32.75 9.89 -1.66
N LYS A 176 -33.70 9.40 -2.46
CA LYS A 176 -33.67 9.46 -3.92
C LYS A 176 -33.55 10.87 -4.51
N ASN A 177 -33.94 11.90 -3.75
CA ASN A 177 -33.90 13.30 -4.17
C ASN A 177 -32.62 13.99 -3.70
N GLY A 178 -31.70 13.26 -3.03
CA GLY A 178 -30.47 13.80 -2.45
C GLY A 178 -30.68 14.55 -1.15
N GLN A 179 -31.88 14.47 -0.53
CA GLN A 179 -32.16 15.09 0.76
C GLN A 179 -31.68 14.21 1.89
N THR A 180 -31.11 14.82 2.92
CA THR A 180 -30.59 14.08 4.09
C THR A 180 -31.72 13.51 4.94
N VAL A 181 -31.67 12.21 5.22
CA VAL A 181 -32.69 11.54 6.04
C VAL A 181 -32.54 11.86 7.53
N TYR A 182 -31.30 11.89 8.02
CA TYR A 182 -30.97 12.14 9.44
C TYR A 182 -30.06 13.35 9.65
N GLY A 183 -29.91 14.20 8.64
CA GLY A 183 -29.02 15.37 8.67
C GLY A 183 -27.60 15.07 8.18
N ASN A 184 -26.86 16.14 7.86
CA ASN A 184 -25.54 16.08 7.20
C ASN A 184 -24.43 15.46 8.07
N SER A 185 -24.60 15.40 9.38
CA SER A 185 -23.62 14.83 10.33
C SER A 185 -23.83 13.35 10.63
N PHE A 186 -24.87 12.72 10.07
CA PHE A 186 -25.18 11.32 10.33
C PHE A 186 -24.03 10.40 9.87
N VAL A 187 -23.59 9.53 10.77
CA VAL A 187 -22.53 8.55 10.50
C VAL A 187 -22.95 7.19 11.05
N GLN A 188 -23.03 6.21 10.18
CA GLN A 188 -23.20 4.81 10.56
C GLN A 188 -21.87 4.06 10.42
N LYS A 189 -21.53 3.27 11.44
CA LYS A 189 -20.31 2.45 11.46
C LYS A 189 -20.63 1.05 11.96
N GLU A 190 -20.19 0.06 11.19
CA GLU A 190 -20.31 -1.34 11.55
C GLU A 190 -18.93 -1.99 11.59
N VAL A 191 -18.73 -2.96 12.48
CA VAL A 191 -17.43 -3.62 12.70
C VAL A 191 -17.61 -5.13 12.68
N THR A 192 -16.90 -5.81 11.78
CA THR A 192 -16.74 -7.27 11.79
C THR A 192 -15.63 -7.70 10.84
N LYS A 193 -14.99 -8.82 11.12
CA LYS A 193 -13.95 -9.43 10.26
C LYS A 193 -14.46 -10.65 9.49
N LYS A 194 -15.76 -10.98 9.60
CA LYS A 194 -16.34 -12.26 9.15
C LYS A 194 -15.95 -12.62 7.73
N TYR A 195 -16.06 -11.69 6.79
CA TYR A 195 -15.90 -11.92 5.35
C TYR A 195 -14.49 -11.64 4.83
N PHE A 196 -13.60 -11.11 5.65
CA PHE A 196 -12.30 -10.65 5.19
C PHE A 196 -11.21 -11.66 5.52
N ASN A 197 -10.25 -11.79 4.59
CA ASN A 197 -9.08 -12.63 4.79
C ASN A 197 -8.24 -12.09 5.95
N GLY A 198 -7.89 -12.98 6.87
CA GLY A 198 -7.11 -12.61 8.06
C GLY A 198 -5.63 -12.39 7.80
N THR A 199 -5.09 -12.97 6.70
CA THR A 199 -3.65 -12.99 6.46
C THR A 199 -3.33 -12.51 5.05
N PRO A 200 -3.21 -11.18 4.83
CA PRO A 200 -2.74 -10.63 3.56
C PRO A 200 -1.25 -10.93 3.36
N ILE A 201 -0.90 -11.32 2.14
CA ILE A 201 0.48 -11.45 1.69
C ILE A 201 0.62 -10.66 0.40
N ALA A 202 1.63 -9.80 0.33
CA ALA A 202 1.87 -8.93 -0.82
C ALA A 202 3.36 -8.84 -1.17
N LEU A 203 3.65 -8.69 -2.46
CA LEU A 203 4.95 -8.28 -2.96
C LEU A 203 5.03 -6.75 -2.99
N THR A 204 6.22 -6.22 -2.77
CA THR A 204 6.48 -4.79 -2.77
C THR A 204 7.70 -4.45 -3.62
N GLY A 205 7.63 -3.34 -4.34
CA GLY A 205 8.76 -2.77 -5.04
C GLY A 205 8.84 -1.28 -4.78
N ARG A 206 10.04 -0.75 -4.53
CA ARG A 206 10.23 0.68 -4.23
C ARG A 206 11.45 1.23 -4.94
N ILE A 207 11.32 2.46 -5.43
CA ILE A 207 12.40 3.29 -5.95
C ILE A 207 12.34 4.65 -5.27
N GLY A 208 13.47 5.20 -4.89
CA GLY A 208 13.51 6.51 -4.25
C GLY A 208 14.87 7.16 -4.27
N TYR A 209 14.90 8.43 -3.94
CA TYR A 209 16.10 9.22 -3.72
C TYR A 209 16.03 9.90 -2.36
N GLY A 210 17.08 9.77 -1.58
CA GLY A 210 17.13 10.34 -0.24
C GLY A 210 16.02 9.77 0.67
N ILE A 211 15.13 10.64 1.11
CA ILE A 211 14.02 10.29 2.02
C ILE A 211 12.69 10.05 1.30
N ILE A 212 12.59 10.37 0.01
CA ILE A 212 11.36 10.29 -0.77
C ILE A 212 11.46 9.10 -1.73
N GLY A 213 10.36 8.39 -1.93
CA GLY A 213 10.28 7.29 -2.88
C GLY A 213 8.86 6.98 -3.33
N LEU A 214 8.78 6.26 -4.45
CA LEU A 214 7.56 5.66 -4.97
C LEU A 214 7.57 4.18 -4.65
N GLN A 215 6.44 3.65 -4.26
CA GLN A 215 6.26 2.23 -3.94
C GLN A 215 5.04 1.68 -4.65
N GLY A 216 5.20 0.50 -5.26
CA GLY A 216 4.12 -0.36 -5.70
C GLY A 216 3.99 -1.57 -4.77
N SER A 217 2.77 -2.04 -4.58
CA SER A 217 2.47 -3.25 -3.81
C SER A 217 1.38 -4.05 -4.53
N TYR A 218 1.55 -5.35 -4.60
CA TYR A 218 0.57 -6.27 -5.15
C TYR A 218 0.26 -7.37 -4.14
N GLN A 219 -0.97 -7.37 -3.63
CA GLN A 219 -1.47 -8.41 -2.75
C GLN A 219 -2.01 -9.56 -3.60
N PHE A 220 -1.43 -10.76 -3.46
CA PHE A 220 -1.87 -11.94 -4.19
C PHE A 220 -2.81 -12.86 -3.41
N THR A 221 -2.99 -12.61 -2.12
CA THR A 221 -4.06 -13.24 -1.35
C THR A 221 -5.37 -12.49 -1.56
N SER A 222 -6.48 -13.21 -1.64
CA SER A 222 -7.81 -12.60 -1.75
C SER A 222 -8.09 -11.66 -0.59
N VAL A 223 -8.79 -10.56 -0.84
CA VAL A 223 -9.26 -9.63 0.19
C VAL A 223 -10.42 -10.24 0.98
N LEU A 224 -11.29 -10.97 0.29
CA LEU A 224 -12.42 -11.70 0.86
C LEU A 224 -12.10 -13.20 1.02
N LYS A 225 -12.79 -13.84 1.96
CA LYS A 225 -12.77 -15.30 2.16
C LYS A 225 -13.61 -16.00 1.12
#